data_2fd1b6b945796574461c016fa39681de
#
_entry.id   2fd1b6b945796574461c016fa39681de
#
_cell.length_a   1.000
_cell.length_b   1.000
_cell.length_c   1.000
_cell.angle_alpha   90.00
_cell.angle_beta   90.00
_cell.angle_gamma   90.00
#
_symmetry.space_group_name_H-M   'P 1'
#
loop_
_entity.id
_entity.type
_entity.pdbx_description
1 polymer ?
#
loop_
_entity_poly.entity_id
_entity_poly.type
_entity_poly.pdbx_seq_one_letter_code
_entity_poly.pdbx_strand_id
1 'polypeptide(L)'
;MKKIFLIFGILTVIGSANAATVVASVDGKPITDTDITARTKLMARQGKTSTNNRRIALQNIIDDSVKLKYAENFNVKPTDKDTDAELKKMNLGDLSGSEREMARAAMRANIAWNVIVARTIVPTVDVSREDIAAEKNALEREHGLPLEMTLVRLIDVPDDVAKKLTKPKSCDAAMDMAEKLGGAPQKFTALQYELSSDVREQIAGLPLLTWSRPSNGSVFLICKSTKTAEYGKLDDIIKQNAVYKQSMFIADQQLKQLRRRAVVIINDDRYKL
;
A
#
# COMPACT_ATOMS: atom_id res chain seq x y z
N MET A 1 -3.33 -83.38 23.19
CA MET A 1 -3.30 -82.34 22.14
C MET A 1 -3.39 -81.01 22.86
N LYS A 2 -2.19 -80.33 23.06
CA LYS A 2 -2.08 -79.04 23.73
C LYS A 2 -2.16 -77.92 22.65
N LYS A 3 -3.18 -77.08 22.72
CA LYS A 3 -3.33 -75.90 21.86
C LYS A 3 -2.58 -74.73 22.52
N ILE A 4 -1.50 -74.25 21.90
CA ILE A 4 -0.75 -73.07 22.27
C ILE A 4 -1.45 -71.87 21.60
N PHE A 5 -2.00 -70.93 22.43
CA PHE A 5 -2.50 -69.64 21.98
C PHE A 5 -1.32 -68.65 21.97
N LEU A 6 -0.95 -68.21 20.75
CA LEU A 6 0.01 -67.11 20.54
C LEU A 6 -0.75 -65.80 20.67
N ILE A 7 -0.53 -65.03 21.74
CA ILE A 7 -1.06 -63.66 21.87
C ILE A 7 -0.08 -62.75 21.18
N PHE A 8 -0.51 -62.23 20.04
CA PHE A 8 0.21 -61.18 19.31
C PHE A 8 -0.09 -59.81 19.99
N GLY A 9 0.87 -59.29 20.78
CA GLY A 9 0.81 -57.97 21.35
C GLY A 9 1.00 -56.90 20.31
N ILE A 10 -0.06 -56.16 19.98
CA ILE A 10 0.02 -54.96 19.14
C ILE A 10 0.54 -53.82 20.00
N LEU A 11 1.83 -53.48 19.83
CA LEU A 11 2.39 -52.24 20.36
C LEU A 11 1.81 -51.07 19.57
N THR A 12 0.80 -50.41 20.07
CA THR A 12 0.37 -49.10 19.56
C THR A 12 1.34 -48.06 20.00
N VAL A 13 2.21 -47.61 19.05
CA VAL A 13 3.05 -46.42 19.21
C VAL A 13 2.12 -45.21 19.19
N ILE A 14 1.74 -44.71 20.35
CA ILE A 14 1.04 -43.45 20.51
C ILE A 14 2.07 -42.37 20.23
N GLY A 15 2.16 -41.93 18.97
CA GLY A 15 2.90 -40.74 18.61
C GLY A 15 2.28 -39.54 19.35
N SER A 16 3.04 -38.94 20.27
CA SER A 16 2.66 -37.70 20.94
C SER A 16 2.58 -36.59 19.89
N ALA A 17 1.40 -36.42 19.29
CA ALA A 17 1.12 -35.18 18.57
C ALA A 17 1.22 -34.05 19.58
N ASN A 18 2.21 -33.17 19.44
CA ASN A 18 2.30 -31.95 20.23
C ASN A 18 1.00 -31.16 20.00
N ALA A 19 0.07 -31.30 20.94
CA ALA A 19 -1.17 -30.54 20.90
C ALA A 19 -0.81 -29.05 20.96
N ALA A 20 -1.23 -28.29 19.96
CA ALA A 20 -0.99 -26.86 19.91
C ALA A 20 -1.59 -26.18 21.15
N THR A 21 -0.77 -25.49 21.92
CA THR A 21 -1.22 -24.81 23.15
C THR A 21 -2.12 -23.64 22.80
N VAL A 22 -3.33 -23.61 23.35
CA VAL A 22 -4.27 -22.48 23.19
C VAL A 22 -3.82 -21.32 24.06
N VAL A 23 -3.36 -20.26 23.45
CA VAL A 23 -2.82 -19.04 24.09
C VAL A 23 -3.93 -18.05 24.42
N ALA A 24 -4.91 -17.95 23.53
CA ALA A 24 -6.06 -17.06 23.67
C ALA A 24 -7.27 -17.60 22.91
N SER A 25 -8.43 -16.99 23.13
CA SER A 25 -9.61 -17.21 22.29
C SER A 25 -10.35 -15.89 22.03
N VAL A 26 -11.03 -15.82 20.88
CA VAL A 26 -11.90 -14.71 20.50
C VAL A 26 -13.26 -15.27 20.17
N ASP A 27 -14.27 -14.88 20.93
CA ASP A 27 -15.66 -15.38 20.79
C ASP A 27 -15.74 -16.92 20.72
N GLY A 28 -14.91 -17.60 21.53
CA GLY A 28 -14.82 -19.05 21.61
C GLY A 28 -13.92 -19.70 20.55
N LYS A 29 -13.41 -18.98 19.54
CA LYS A 29 -12.45 -19.50 18.56
C LYS A 29 -11.04 -19.48 19.15
N PRO A 30 -10.32 -20.61 19.22
CA PRO A 30 -9.00 -20.66 19.83
C PRO A 30 -7.94 -20.00 18.93
N ILE A 31 -6.95 -19.39 19.57
CA ILE A 31 -5.68 -18.90 18.96
C ILE A 31 -4.56 -19.68 19.63
N THR A 32 -3.75 -20.35 18.84
CA THR A 32 -2.68 -21.23 19.33
C THR A 32 -1.32 -20.54 19.26
N ASP A 33 -0.34 -21.10 19.98
CA ASP A 33 1.05 -20.67 19.90
C ASP A 33 1.63 -20.81 18.48
N THR A 34 1.17 -21.83 17.74
CA THR A 34 1.52 -22.03 16.33
C THR A 34 1.03 -20.88 15.46
N ASP A 35 -0.22 -20.39 15.69
CA ASP A 35 -0.77 -19.25 14.95
C ASP A 35 0.04 -17.98 15.19
N ILE A 36 0.39 -17.72 16.46
CA ILE A 36 1.22 -16.55 16.80
C ILE A 36 2.60 -16.67 16.16
N THR A 37 3.19 -17.87 16.15
CA THR A 37 4.49 -18.09 15.52
C THR A 37 4.43 -17.86 14.01
N ALA A 38 3.41 -18.39 13.33
CA ALA A 38 3.20 -18.18 11.90
C ALA A 38 3.00 -16.69 11.59
N ARG A 39 2.16 -15.99 12.38
CA ARG A 39 1.92 -14.54 12.21
C ARG A 39 3.19 -13.72 12.42
N THR A 40 3.99 -14.05 13.42
CA THR A 40 5.27 -13.38 13.70
C THR A 40 6.24 -13.52 12.53
N LYS A 41 6.34 -14.72 11.92
CA LYS A 41 7.16 -14.96 10.74
C LYS A 41 6.69 -14.14 9.54
N LEU A 42 5.37 -14.08 9.31
CA LEU A 42 4.79 -13.24 8.24
C LEU A 42 5.11 -11.76 8.43
N MET A 43 5.04 -11.26 9.67
CA MET A 43 5.42 -9.88 9.99
C MET A 43 6.90 -9.63 9.67
N ALA A 44 7.78 -10.56 10.02
CA ALA A 44 9.20 -10.45 9.71
C ALA A 44 9.47 -10.42 8.19
N ARG A 45 8.76 -11.24 7.39
CA ARG A 45 8.85 -11.20 5.91
C ARG A 45 8.39 -9.86 5.32
N GLN A 46 7.52 -9.14 6.03
CA GLN A 46 7.07 -7.78 5.67
C GLN A 46 7.99 -6.68 6.19
N GLY A 47 9.16 -7.02 6.73
CA GLY A 47 10.10 -6.07 7.34
C GLY A 47 9.66 -5.49 8.69
N LYS A 48 8.58 -6.04 9.29
CA LYS A 48 8.05 -5.59 10.58
C LYS A 48 8.70 -6.39 11.72
N THR A 49 9.77 -5.86 12.27
CA THR A 49 10.49 -6.48 13.39
C THR A 49 10.43 -5.58 14.63
N SER A 50 10.12 -6.15 15.79
CA SER A 50 10.04 -5.47 17.08
C SER A 50 10.31 -6.48 18.21
N THR A 51 10.78 -6.02 19.35
CA THR A 51 10.95 -6.83 20.57
C THR A 51 9.63 -7.46 21.05
N ASN A 52 8.49 -6.85 20.70
CA ASN A 52 7.15 -7.30 21.09
C ASN A 52 6.38 -7.99 19.96
N ASN A 53 7.07 -8.53 18.95
CA ASN A 53 6.43 -9.09 17.75
C ASN A 53 5.36 -10.14 18.06
N ARG A 54 5.55 -11.00 19.05
CA ARG A 54 4.56 -12.04 19.41
C ARG A 54 3.27 -11.44 19.98
N ARG A 55 3.38 -10.38 20.80
CA ARG A 55 2.20 -9.67 21.34
C ARG A 55 1.46 -8.94 20.21
N ILE A 56 2.19 -8.28 19.32
CA ILE A 56 1.61 -7.62 18.14
C ILE A 56 0.94 -8.66 17.22
N ALA A 57 1.55 -9.82 17.03
CA ALA A 57 0.98 -10.91 16.26
C ALA A 57 -0.35 -11.38 16.84
N LEU A 58 -0.43 -11.59 18.17
CA LEU A 58 -1.68 -11.96 18.85
C LEU A 58 -2.75 -10.87 18.64
N GLN A 59 -2.42 -9.59 18.85
CA GLN A 59 -3.36 -8.48 18.62
C GLN A 59 -3.88 -8.46 17.19
N ASN A 60 -3.00 -8.66 16.19
CA ASN A 60 -3.40 -8.73 14.79
C ASN A 60 -4.35 -9.90 14.50
N ILE A 61 -4.12 -11.09 15.10
CA ILE A 61 -5.02 -12.24 14.94
C ILE A 61 -6.38 -11.97 15.58
N ILE A 62 -6.40 -11.33 16.75
CA ILE A 62 -7.65 -10.91 17.41
C ILE A 62 -8.41 -9.94 16.51
N ASP A 63 -7.74 -8.93 15.95
CA ASP A 63 -8.36 -7.97 15.05
C ASP A 63 -8.89 -8.60 13.77
N ASP A 64 -8.13 -9.51 13.17
CA ASP A 64 -8.57 -10.25 11.99
C ASP A 64 -9.82 -11.09 12.29
N SER A 65 -9.89 -11.71 13.47
CA SER A 65 -11.07 -12.49 13.93
C SER A 65 -12.28 -11.58 14.12
N VAL A 66 -12.11 -10.42 14.74
CA VAL A 66 -13.16 -9.43 14.95
C VAL A 66 -13.69 -8.86 13.63
N LYS A 67 -12.79 -8.54 12.69
CA LYS A 67 -13.16 -8.06 11.34
C LYS A 67 -14.00 -9.11 10.60
N LEU A 68 -13.57 -10.37 10.61
CA LEU A 68 -14.30 -11.46 9.94
C LEU A 68 -15.67 -11.68 10.54
N LYS A 69 -15.77 -11.71 11.87
CA LYS A 69 -17.06 -11.85 12.55
C LYS A 69 -18.00 -10.68 12.22
N TYR A 70 -17.48 -9.46 12.22
CA TYR A 70 -18.27 -8.29 11.84
C TYR A 70 -18.73 -8.33 10.38
N ALA A 71 -17.89 -8.87 9.49
CA ALA A 71 -18.19 -9.02 8.07
C ALA A 71 -19.37 -9.97 7.79
N GLU A 72 -19.62 -10.93 8.66
CA GLU A 72 -20.78 -11.83 8.58
C GLU A 72 -22.10 -11.06 8.58
N ASN A 73 -22.21 -9.95 9.34
CA ASN A 73 -23.40 -9.11 9.41
C ASN A 73 -23.72 -8.40 8.08
N PHE A 74 -22.72 -8.23 7.22
CA PHE A 74 -22.85 -7.60 5.91
C PHE A 74 -22.83 -8.61 4.76
N ASN A 75 -22.84 -9.90 5.07
CA ASN A 75 -22.72 -11.00 4.12
C ASN A 75 -21.47 -10.85 3.20
N VAL A 76 -20.38 -10.31 3.74
CA VAL A 76 -19.10 -10.14 3.04
C VAL A 76 -18.22 -11.36 3.30
N LYS A 77 -18.05 -12.19 2.26
CA LYS A 77 -17.29 -13.45 2.33
C LYS A 77 -16.29 -13.49 1.18
N PRO A 78 -15.05 -12.98 1.35
CA PRO A 78 -14.02 -13.08 0.31
C PRO A 78 -13.75 -14.53 -0.05
N THR A 79 -13.65 -14.82 -1.35
CA THR A 79 -13.35 -16.18 -1.84
C THR A 79 -11.89 -16.52 -1.67
N ASP A 80 -11.54 -17.82 -1.70
CA ASP A 80 -10.14 -18.23 -1.69
C ASP A 80 -9.39 -17.73 -2.93
N LYS A 81 -10.07 -17.67 -4.07
CA LYS A 81 -9.52 -17.11 -5.32
C LYS A 81 -9.12 -15.65 -5.17
N ASP A 82 -9.99 -14.81 -4.59
CA ASP A 82 -9.70 -13.39 -4.37
C ASP A 82 -8.56 -13.23 -3.37
N THR A 83 -8.57 -14.03 -2.30
CA THR A 83 -7.55 -14.03 -1.26
C THR A 83 -6.18 -14.40 -1.81
N ASP A 84 -6.10 -15.48 -2.61
CA ASP A 84 -4.84 -15.94 -3.20
C ASP A 84 -4.33 -14.97 -4.28
N ALA A 85 -5.22 -14.30 -5.01
CA ALA A 85 -4.84 -13.27 -5.98
C ALA A 85 -4.17 -12.06 -5.30
N GLU A 86 -4.70 -11.60 -4.16
CA GLU A 86 -4.10 -10.51 -3.38
C GLU A 86 -2.79 -10.93 -2.71
N LEU A 87 -2.70 -12.16 -2.19
CA LEU A 87 -1.47 -12.67 -1.59
C LEU A 87 -0.31 -12.73 -2.58
N LYS A 88 -0.57 -13.09 -3.84
CA LYS A 88 0.45 -13.10 -4.90
C LYS A 88 1.09 -11.73 -5.10
N LYS A 89 0.32 -10.64 -4.97
CA LYS A 89 0.83 -9.27 -5.13
C LYS A 89 1.80 -8.87 -4.01
N MET A 90 1.73 -9.53 -2.84
CA MET A 90 2.57 -9.19 -1.70
C MET A 90 4.01 -9.69 -1.79
N ASN A 91 4.31 -10.60 -2.73
CA ASN A 91 5.64 -11.17 -2.95
C ASN A 91 6.34 -11.66 -1.66
N LEU A 92 5.63 -12.45 -0.84
CA LEU A 92 6.12 -12.92 0.47
C LEU A 92 7.14 -14.07 0.38
N GLY A 93 7.47 -14.53 -0.82
CA GLY A 93 8.33 -15.70 -1.05
C GLY A 93 7.61 -17.01 -0.69
N ASP A 94 8.38 -18.09 -0.54
CA ASP A 94 7.82 -19.40 -0.22
C ASP A 94 7.35 -19.47 1.23
N LEU A 95 6.05 -19.67 1.42
CA LEU A 95 5.41 -19.81 2.73
C LEU A 95 5.28 -21.28 3.11
N SER A 96 5.60 -21.62 4.36
CA SER A 96 5.23 -22.93 4.94
C SER A 96 3.70 -23.10 5.00
N GLY A 97 3.22 -24.33 5.26
CA GLY A 97 1.78 -24.61 5.36
C GLY A 97 1.07 -23.67 6.36
N SER A 98 1.59 -23.59 7.59
CA SER A 98 1.02 -22.73 8.64
C SER A 98 1.13 -21.22 8.32
N GLU A 99 2.23 -20.78 7.73
CA GLU A 99 2.40 -19.40 7.30
C GLU A 99 1.39 -19.04 6.19
N ARG A 100 1.16 -19.95 5.25
CA ARG A 100 0.19 -19.76 4.15
C ARG A 100 -1.24 -19.66 4.65
N GLU A 101 -1.64 -20.56 5.55
CA GLU A 101 -2.97 -20.49 6.17
C GLU A 101 -3.18 -19.19 6.96
N MET A 102 -2.18 -18.79 7.76
CA MET A 102 -2.21 -17.53 8.50
C MET A 102 -2.26 -16.31 7.55
N ALA A 103 -1.51 -16.34 6.46
CA ALA A 103 -1.52 -15.28 5.45
C ALA A 103 -2.90 -15.17 4.77
N ARG A 104 -3.52 -16.31 4.43
CA ARG A 104 -4.88 -16.35 3.87
C ARG A 104 -5.91 -15.81 4.85
N ALA A 105 -5.86 -16.22 6.12
CA ALA A 105 -6.78 -15.72 7.15
C ALA A 105 -6.67 -14.20 7.31
N ALA A 106 -5.46 -13.67 7.41
CA ALA A 106 -5.22 -12.25 7.50
C ALA A 106 -5.67 -11.46 6.26
N MET A 107 -5.38 -11.99 5.07
CA MET A 107 -5.79 -11.36 3.82
C MET A 107 -7.31 -11.34 3.68
N ARG A 108 -7.97 -12.46 3.99
CA ARG A 108 -9.44 -12.55 3.98
C ARG A 108 -10.07 -11.52 4.91
N ALA A 109 -9.52 -11.36 6.13
CA ALA A 109 -9.98 -10.35 7.08
C ALA A 109 -9.80 -8.92 6.55
N ASN A 110 -8.67 -8.63 5.91
CA ASN A 110 -8.40 -7.32 5.35
C ASN A 110 -9.29 -7.00 4.15
N ILE A 111 -9.49 -7.95 3.22
CA ILE A 111 -10.42 -7.77 2.09
C ILE A 111 -11.84 -7.51 2.61
N ALA A 112 -12.31 -8.33 3.54
CA ALA A 112 -13.64 -8.18 4.12
C ALA A 112 -13.80 -6.80 4.78
N TRP A 113 -12.83 -6.38 5.57
CA TRP A 113 -12.83 -5.08 6.24
C TRP A 113 -12.83 -3.92 5.26
N ASN A 114 -11.97 -3.96 4.24
CA ASN A 114 -11.92 -2.92 3.20
C ASN A 114 -13.25 -2.77 2.46
N VAL A 115 -13.93 -3.89 2.16
CA VAL A 115 -15.27 -3.85 1.54
C VAL A 115 -16.28 -3.19 2.47
N ILE A 116 -16.24 -3.48 3.79
CA ILE A 116 -17.12 -2.83 4.75
C ILE A 116 -16.85 -1.34 4.83
N VAL A 117 -15.58 -0.95 4.99
CA VAL A 117 -15.17 0.46 5.03
C VAL A 117 -15.65 1.20 3.79
N ALA A 118 -15.42 0.63 2.61
CA ALA A 118 -15.84 1.24 1.34
C ALA A 118 -17.37 1.38 1.22
N ARG A 119 -18.15 0.45 1.76
CA ARG A 119 -19.62 0.46 1.67
C ARG A 119 -20.31 1.28 2.74
N THR A 120 -19.75 1.32 3.96
CA THR A 120 -20.44 1.87 5.13
C THR A 120 -19.81 3.11 5.73
N ILE A 121 -18.50 3.30 5.57
CA ILE A 121 -17.77 4.44 6.14
C ILE A 121 -17.51 5.50 5.07
N VAL A 122 -16.85 5.13 3.98
CA VAL A 122 -16.48 6.09 2.92
C VAL A 122 -17.65 6.97 2.45
N PRO A 123 -18.87 6.45 2.22
CA PRO A 123 -20.00 7.28 1.78
C PRO A 123 -20.51 8.27 2.85
N THR A 124 -20.13 8.09 4.13
CA THR A 124 -20.55 8.96 5.23
C THR A 124 -19.51 10.01 5.60
N VAL A 125 -18.33 9.95 4.98
CA VAL A 125 -17.26 10.90 5.26
C VAL A 125 -17.51 12.19 4.50
N ASP A 126 -17.71 13.25 5.25
CA ASP A 126 -17.70 14.62 4.74
C ASP A 126 -16.36 15.27 5.12
N VAL A 127 -15.63 15.69 4.11
CA VAL A 127 -14.30 16.29 4.29
C VAL A 127 -14.43 17.80 4.33
N SER A 128 -14.03 18.39 5.43
CA SER A 128 -14.06 19.84 5.62
C SER A 128 -13.06 20.57 4.70
N ARG A 129 -13.24 21.87 4.54
CA ARG A 129 -12.25 22.70 3.83
C ARG A 129 -10.91 22.74 4.57
N GLU A 130 -10.95 22.65 5.90
CA GLU A 130 -9.77 22.59 6.77
C GLU A 130 -8.97 21.30 6.55
N ASP A 131 -9.64 20.17 6.37
CA ASP A 131 -8.99 18.89 6.08
C ASP A 131 -8.27 18.93 4.71
N ILE A 132 -8.95 19.49 3.69
CA ILE A 132 -8.35 19.69 2.36
C ILE A 132 -7.15 20.64 2.44
N ALA A 133 -7.28 21.75 3.21
CA ALA A 133 -6.18 22.68 3.40
C ALA A 133 -4.99 22.02 4.12
N ALA A 134 -5.25 21.16 5.11
CA ALA A 134 -4.21 20.41 5.80
C ALA A 134 -3.44 19.48 4.86
N GLU A 135 -4.12 18.79 3.93
CA GLU A 135 -3.48 17.96 2.91
C GLU A 135 -2.64 18.80 1.93
N LYS A 136 -3.16 19.95 1.47
CA LYS A 136 -2.42 20.89 0.64
C LYS A 136 -1.14 21.37 1.34
N ASN A 137 -1.27 21.81 2.59
CA ASN A 137 -0.13 22.25 3.39
C ASN A 137 0.90 21.13 3.63
N ALA A 138 0.45 19.88 3.77
CA ALA A 138 1.36 18.74 3.88
C ALA A 138 2.16 18.53 2.59
N LEU A 139 1.48 18.57 1.44
CA LEU A 139 2.09 18.46 0.13
C LEU A 139 3.11 19.58 -0.14
N GLU A 140 2.75 20.81 0.23
CA GLU A 140 3.63 21.98 0.10
C GLU A 140 4.89 21.89 0.99
N ARG A 141 4.76 21.33 2.19
CA ARG A 141 5.93 21.10 3.07
C ARG A 141 6.88 20.06 2.49
N GLU A 142 6.36 19.06 1.82
CA GLU A 142 7.15 17.96 1.27
C GLU A 142 7.78 18.33 -0.08
N HIS A 143 7.03 19.00 -0.96
CA HIS A 143 7.41 19.23 -2.36
C HIS A 143 7.49 20.70 -2.77
N GLY A 144 7.20 21.64 -1.87
CA GLY A 144 7.07 23.07 -2.17
C GLY A 144 5.75 23.42 -2.85
N LEU A 145 5.55 24.72 -3.09
CA LEU A 145 4.38 25.22 -3.83
C LEU A 145 4.35 24.66 -5.25
N PRO A 146 3.16 24.37 -5.80
CA PRO A 146 3.04 23.96 -7.19
C PRO A 146 3.71 24.98 -8.13
N LEU A 147 4.34 24.48 -9.18
CA LEU A 147 4.90 25.30 -10.25
C LEU A 147 4.07 25.11 -11.51
N GLU A 148 3.55 26.20 -12.04
CA GLU A 148 3.06 26.24 -13.41
C GLU A 148 4.26 26.43 -14.34
N MET A 149 4.46 25.51 -15.25
CA MET A 149 5.64 25.47 -16.12
C MET A 149 5.20 25.50 -17.58
N THR A 150 5.80 26.41 -18.35
CA THR A 150 5.71 26.35 -19.81
C THR A 150 6.98 25.64 -20.32
N LEU A 151 6.79 24.55 -21.05
CA LEU A 151 7.86 23.68 -21.56
C LEU A 151 7.81 23.60 -23.09
N VAL A 152 9.00 23.36 -23.66
CA VAL A 152 9.12 22.84 -25.03
C VAL A 152 9.61 21.41 -24.92
N ARG A 153 8.95 20.51 -25.63
CA ARG A 153 9.29 19.10 -25.75
C ARG A 153 9.67 18.77 -27.18
N LEU A 154 10.74 18.04 -27.35
CA LEU A 154 11.10 17.32 -28.57
C LEU A 154 11.00 15.82 -28.31
N ILE A 155 10.43 15.09 -29.27
CA ILE A 155 10.27 13.63 -29.22
C ILE A 155 11.12 13.03 -30.35
N ASP A 156 11.60 11.81 -30.14
CA ASP A 156 12.39 11.05 -31.11
C ASP A 156 13.63 11.82 -31.61
N VAL A 157 14.31 12.48 -30.68
CA VAL A 157 15.49 13.31 -30.99
C VAL A 157 16.73 12.42 -31.11
N PRO A 158 17.34 12.32 -32.29
CA PRO A 158 18.62 11.65 -32.45
C PRO A 158 19.72 12.31 -31.63
N ASP A 159 20.67 11.54 -31.12
CA ASP A 159 21.77 12.04 -30.29
C ASP A 159 22.60 13.14 -30.94
N ASP A 160 22.80 13.06 -32.26
CA ASP A 160 23.55 14.08 -33.02
C ASP A 160 22.78 15.40 -33.13
N VAL A 161 21.43 15.36 -33.15
CA VAL A 161 20.57 16.54 -33.09
C VAL A 161 20.55 17.12 -31.67
N ALA A 162 20.44 16.29 -30.66
CA ALA A 162 20.45 16.74 -29.27
C ALA A 162 21.76 17.50 -28.92
N LYS A 163 22.90 17.07 -29.44
CA LYS A 163 24.19 17.73 -29.25
C LYS A 163 24.29 19.10 -29.92
N LYS A 164 23.45 19.37 -30.93
CA LYS A 164 23.41 20.67 -31.65
C LYS A 164 22.47 21.68 -30.97
N LEU A 165 21.64 21.23 -30.00
CA LEU A 165 20.75 22.10 -29.26
C LEU A 165 21.57 23.01 -28.33
N THR A 166 21.62 24.28 -28.66
CA THR A 166 22.32 25.30 -27.86
C THR A 166 21.32 26.07 -27.00
N LYS A 167 21.81 26.85 -26.04
CA LYS A 167 20.95 27.66 -25.16
C LYS A 167 20.26 28.76 -25.97
N PRO A 168 18.90 28.74 -26.09
CA PRO A 168 18.16 29.75 -26.83
C PRO A 168 17.99 31.03 -26.01
N LYS A 169 17.69 32.15 -26.71
CA LYS A 169 17.38 33.43 -26.07
C LYS A 169 15.95 33.56 -25.57
N SER A 170 15.05 32.77 -26.13
CA SER A 170 13.61 32.73 -25.78
C SER A 170 13.01 31.36 -26.09
N CYS A 171 11.79 31.15 -25.65
CA CYS A 171 11.02 29.94 -25.95
C CYS A 171 10.76 29.79 -27.44
N ASP A 172 10.42 30.88 -28.14
CA ASP A 172 10.17 30.86 -29.57
C ASP A 172 11.46 30.60 -30.38
N ALA A 173 12.58 31.16 -29.93
CA ALA A 173 13.89 30.82 -30.50
C ALA A 173 14.29 29.37 -30.28
N ALA A 174 13.81 28.74 -29.19
CA ALA A 174 14.00 27.31 -28.94
C ALA A 174 13.18 26.48 -29.95
N MET A 175 11.94 26.87 -30.20
CA MET A 175 11.08 26.25 -31.21
C MET A 175 11.69 26.31 -32.60
N ASP A 176 12.06 27.54 -33.04
CA ASP A 176 12.69 27.78 -34.36
C ASP A 176 13.99 26.98 -34.54
N MET A 177 14.81 26.90 -33.48
CA MET A 177 16.04 26.12 -33.50
C MET A 177 15.76 24.63 -33.67
N ALA A 178 14.80 24.10 -32.95
CA ALA A 178 14.43 22.70 -33.03
C ALA A 178 13.88 22.32 -34.41
N GLU A 179 13.01 23.16 -34.99
CA GLU A 179 12.47 22.97 -36.34
C GLU A 179 13.59 22.99 -37.41
N LYS A 180 14.55 23.94 -37.33
CA LYS A 180 15.68 23.99 -38.23
C LYS A 180 16.59 22.75 -38.17
N LEU A 181 16.62 22.07 -37.06
CA LEU A 181 17.33 20.80 -36.87
C LEU A 181 16.51 19.58 -37.30
N GLY A 182 15.30 19.78 -37.86
CA GLY A 182 14.41 18.72 -38.31
C GLY A 182 13.55 18.08 -37.20
N GLY A 183 13.50 18.69 -36.02
CA GLY A 183 12.64 18.27 -34.94
C GLY A 183 11.20 18.80 -35.06
N ALA A 184 10.28 18.20 -34.36
CA ALA A 184 8.88 18.65 -34.21
C ALA A 184 8.64 19.13 -32.76
N PRO A 185 8.98 20.39 -32.43
CA PRO A 185 8.84 20.88 -31.06
C PRO A 185 7.36 21.08 -30.69
N GLN A 186 7.05 20.72 -29.45
CA GLN A 186 5.72 20.94 -28.86
C GLN A 186 5.87 21.86 -27.65
N LYS A 187 5.17 22.99 -27.68
CA LYS A 187 5.07 23.91 -26.54
C LYS A 187 3.80 23.65 -25.78
N PHE A 188 3.88 23.48 -24.48
CA PHE A 188 2.72 23.27 -23.61
C PHE A 188 2.96 23.88 -22.23
N THR A 189 1.87 24.11 -21.50
CA THR A 189 1.86 24.54 -20.11
C THR A 189 1.21 23.47 -19.27
N ALA A 190 1.85 23.12 -18.13
CA ALA A 190 1.33 22.13 -17.19
C ALA A 190 1.77 22.50 -15.77
N LEU A 191 1.02 22.03 -14.79
CA LEU A 191 1.49 22.03 -13.41
C LEU A 191 2.57 20.96 -13.22
N GLN A 192 3.58 21.25 -12.42
CA GLN A 192 4.68 20.31 -12.14
C GLN A 192 4.16 18.92 -11.72
N TYR A 193 3.08 18.88 -10.95
CA TYR A 193 2.49 17.62 -10.46
C TYR A 193 1.71 16.83 -11.52
N GLU A 194 1.34 17.46 -12.64
CA GLU A 194 0.68 16.80 -13.77
C GLU A 194 1.66 16.11 -14.72
N LEU A 195 2.94 16.45 -14.60
CA LEU A 195 4.00 15.81 -15.36
C LEU A 195 4.28 14.41 -14.82
N SER A 196 4.63 13.46 -15.70
CA SER A 196 5.06 12.12 -15.28
C SER A 196 6.33 12.19 -14.42
N SER A 197 6.58 11.16 -13.61
CA SER A 197 7.78 11.05 -12.76
C SER A 197 9.07 11.25 -13.57
N ASP A 198 9.16 10.58 -14.74
CA ASP A 198 10.33 10.62 -15.60
C ASP A 198 10.62 12.03 -16.12
N VAL A 199 9.56 12.76 -16.52
CA VAL A 199 9.70 14.16 -16.96
C VAL A 199 10.13 15.05 -15.82
N ARG A 200 9.52 14.90 -14.63
CA ARG A 200 9.91 15.67 -13.45
C ARG A 200 11.38 15.45 -13.07
N GLU A 201 11.83 14.20 -13.09
CA GLU A 201 13.23 13.86 -12.83
C GLU A 201 14.17 14.47 -13.88
N GLN A 202 13.79 14.40 -15.17
CA GLN A 202 14.59 14.92 -16.26
C GLN A 202 14.75 16.44 -16.23
N ILE A 203 13.74 17.17 -15.74
CA ILE A 203 13.79 18.64 -15.64
C ILE A 203 14.18 19.15 -14.24
N ALA A 204 14.41 18.25 -13.27
CA ALA A 204 14.78 18.62 -11.91
C ALA A 204 16.08 19.45 -11.90
N GLY A 205 16.02 20.65 -11.31
CA GLY A 205 17.16 21.56 -11.24
C GLY A 205 17.61 22.16 -12.59
N LEU A 206 16.84 21.93 -13.66
CA LEU A 206 17.17 22.48 -14.98
C LEU A 206 16.97 24.01 -14.99
N PRO A 207 17.98 24.81 -15.36
CA PRO A 207 17.83 26.26 -15.49
C PRO A 207 16.85 26.60 -16.62
N LEU A 208 16.19 27.76 -16.51
CA LEU A 208 15.35 28.29 -17.59
C LEU A 208 16.16 28.43 -18.89
N LEU A 209 15.46 28.16 -19.99
CA LEU A 209 16.03 28.24 -21.36
C LEU A 209 17.27 27.34 -21.54
N THR A 210 17.30 26.22 -20.85
CA THR A 210 18.34 25.20 -21.00
C THR A 210 17.70 23.89 -21.40
N TRP A 211 18.27 23.19 -22.40
CA TRP A 211 17.80 21.88 -22.82
C TRP A 211 18.22 20.81 -21.80
N SER A 212 17.35 19.90 -21.50
CA SER A 212 17.65 18.72 -20.67
C SER A 212 18.57 17.77 -21.45
N ARG A 213 19.17 16.82 -20.73
CA ARG A 213 19.79 15.66 -21.38
C ARG A 213 18.71 14.80 -22.04
N PRO A 214 19.02 14.16 -23.18
CA PRO A 214 18.10 13.20 -23.78
C PRO A 214 17.78 12.06 -22.80
N SER A 215 16.52 11.72 -22.68
CA SER A 215 16.04 10.56 -21.93
C SER A 215 14.83 9.98 -22.65
N ASN A 216 14.83 8.66 -22.88
CA ASN A 216 13.77 7.97 -23.62
C ASN A 216 13.38 8.64 -24.95
N GLY A 217 14.38 9.11 -25.71
CA GLY A 217 14.17 9.82 -26.99
C GLY A 217 13.54 11.20 -26.87
N SER A 218 13.40 11.75 -25.69
CA SER A 218 12.80 13.07 -25.45
C SER A 218 13.80 14.04 -24.83
N VAL A 219 13.68 15.32 -25.21
CA VAL A 219 14.43 16.45 -24.64
C VAL A 219 13.43 17.54 -24.24
N PHE A 220 13.64 18.17 -23.10
CA PHE A 220 12.78 19.25 -22.59
C PHE A 220 13.57 20.53 -22.37
N LEU A 221 12.86 21.66 -22.48
CA LEU A 221 13.34 22.99 -22.13
C LEU A 221 12.26 23.69 -21.31
N ILE A 222 12.64 24.29 -20.19
CA ILE A 222 11.75 25.10 -19.38
C ILE A 222 11.81 26.54 -19.87
N CYS A 223 10.69 27.02 -20.41
CA CYS A 223 10.56 28.42 -20.87
C CYS A 223 10.28 29.36 -19.72
N LYS A 224 9.33 28.97 -18.86
CA LYS A 224 8.84 29.73 -17.73
C LYS A 224 8.48 28.78 -16.60
N SER A 225 8.72 29.20 -15.38
CA SER A 225 8.27 28.51 -14.18
C SER A 225 7.79 29.56 -13.18
N THR A 226 6.54 29.43 -12.72
CA THR A 226 5.90 30.38 -11.83
C THR A 226 5.22 29.62 -10.70
N LYS A 227 5.43 30.03 -9.46
CA LYS A 227 4.71 29.47 -8.32
C LYS A 227 3.23 29.81 -8.46
N THR A 228 2.37 28.84 -8.18
CA THR A 228 0.93 29.01 -8.22
C THR A 228 0.29 28.39 -6.96
N ALA A 229 -0.90 28.85 -6.60
CA ALA A 229 -1.73 28.22 -5.58
C ALA A 229 -2.73 27.22 -6.17
N GLU A 230 -2.71 27.04 -7.50
CA GLU A 230 -3.56 26.10 -8.20
C GLU A 230 -2.94 24.70 -8.20
N TYR A 231 -3.76 23.70 -7.98
CA TYR A 231 -3.35 22.31 -7.94
C TYR A 231 -3.86 21.51 -9.14
N GLY A 232 -4.75 22.09 -9.95
CA GLY A 232 -5.29 21.46 -11.15
C GLY A 232 -5.91 20.10 -10.87
N LYS A 233 -5.56 19.09 -11.64
CA LYS A 233 -6.05 17.70 -11.47
C LYS A 233 -5.68 17.09 -10.13
N LEU A 234 -4.70 17.65 -9.43
CA LEU A 234 -4.29 17.17 -8.12
C LEU A 234 -5.32 17.49 -7.02
N ASP A 235 -6.21 18.47 -7.22
CA ASP A 235 -7.27 18.79 -6.26
C ASP A 235 -8.16 17.59 -5.96
N ASP A 236 -8.52 16.80 -6.97
CA ASP A 236 -9.32 15.59 -6.79
C ASP A 236 -8.56 14.52 -6.01
N ILE A 237 -7.27 14.36 -6.28
CA ILE A 237 -6.40 13.42 -5.54
C ILE A 237 -6.27 13.87 -4.07
N ILE A 238 -6.09 15.17 -3.83
CA ILE A 238 -6.01 15.74 -2.48
C ILE A 238 -7.31 15.46 -1.71
N LYS A 239 -8.47 15.71 -2.34
CA LYS A 239 -9.78 15.39 -1.75
C LYS A 239 -9.92 13.90 -1.45
N GLN A 240 -9.58 13.04 -2.41
CA GLN A 240 -9.62 11.58 -2.22
C GLN A 240 -8.71 11.13 -1.07
N ASN A 241 -7.51 11.69 -0.96
CA ASN A 241 -6.59 11.40 0.15
C ASN A 241 -7.16 11.84 1.49
N ALA A 242 -7.79 13.02 1.58
CA ALA A 242 -8.45 13.49 2.78
C ALA A 242 -9.59 12.56 3.19
N VAL A 243 -10.47 12.19 2.24
CA VAL A 243 -11.55 11.20 2.46
C VAL A 243 -10.98 9.86 2.93
N TYR A 244 -9.93 9.38 2.30
CA TYR A 244 -9.29 8.12 2.68
C TYR A 244 -8.75 8.17 4.10
N LYS A 245 -7.99 9.19 4.48
CA LYS A 245 -7.42 9.36 5.83
C LYS A 245 -8.51 9.40 6.88
N GLN A 246 -9.56 10.19 6.66
CA GLN A 246 -10.68 10.29 7.57
C GLN A 246 -11.45 8.96 7.69
N SER A 247 -11.69 8.28 6.57
CA SER A 247 -12.32 6.96 6.55
C SER A 247 -11.52 5.94 7.35
N MET A 248 -10.20 5.92 7.20
CA MET A 248 -9.32 5.01 7.93
C MET A 248 -9.30 5.32 9.43
N PHE A 249 -9.34 6.59 9.82
CA PHE A 249 -9.46 6.98 11.24
C PHE A 249 -10.77 6.47 11.83
N ILE A 250 -11.91 6.68 11.16
CA ILE A 250 -13.23 6.20 11.61
C ILE A 250 -13.24 4.65 11.69
N ALA A 251 -12.67 3.98 10.67
CA ALA A 251 -12.55 2.53 10.63
C ALA A 251 -11.73 1.97 11.80
N ASP A 252 -10.63 2.62 12.17
CA ASP A 252 -9.82 2.25 13.33
C ASP A 252 -10.60 2.41 14.64
N GLN A 253 -11.32 3.51 14.82
CA GLN A 253 -12.18 3.71 15.98
C GLN A 253 -13.29 2.65 16.08
N GLN A 254 -13.91 2.32 14.95
CA GLN A 254 -14.92 1.26 14.89
C GLN A 254 -14.32 -0.10 15.24
N LEU A 255 -13.15 -0.45 14.71
CA LEU A 255 -12.46 -1.70 15.05
C LEU A 255 -12.14 -1.78 16.56
N LYS A 256 -11.67 -0.68 17.17
CA LYS A 256 -11.45 -0.60 18.62
C LYS A 256 -12.72 -0.86 19.42
N GLN A 257 -13.86 -0.31 18.97
CA GLN A 257 -15.16 -0.55 19.63
C GLN A 257 -15.60 -2.01 19.47
N LEU A 258 -15.44 -2.60 18.29
CA LEU A 258 -15.76 -4.00 18.03
C LEU A 258 -14.90 -4.92 18.89
N ARG A 259 -13.60 -4.65 19.02
CA ARG A 259 -12.69 -5.40 19.91
C ARG A 259 -13.15 -5.37 21.37
N ARG A 260 -13.62 -4.20 21.88
CA ARG A 260 -14.15 -4.09 23.25
C ARG A 260 -15.43 -4.89 23.50
N ARG A 261 -16.19 -5.18 22.44
CA ARG A 261 -17.42 -5.98 22.50
C ARG A 261 -17.17 -7.47 22.31
N ALA A 262 -16.04 -7.84 21.74
CA ALA A 262 -15.64 -9.23 21.53
C ALA A 262 -15.25 -9.87 22.87
N VAL A 263 -15.60 -11.13 23.06
CA VAL A 263 -15.16 -11.91 24.22
C VAL A 263 -13.76 -12.44 23.95
N VAL A 264 -12.75 -11.74 24.45
CA VAL A 264 -11.34 -12.12 24.33
C VAL A 264 -10.85 -12.68 25.65
N ILE A 265 -10.43 -13.95 25.66
CA ILE A 265 -9.84 -14.62 26.81
C ILE A 265 -8.38 -14.90 26.51
N ILE A 266 -7.47 -14.42 27.35
CA ILE A 266 -6.03 -14.68 27.24
C ILE A 266 -5.65 -15.69 28.31
N ASN A 267 -5.24 -16.89 27.90
CA ASN A 267 -4.90 -18.00 28.78
C ASN A 267 -3.43 -18.00 29.22
N ASP A 268 -2.56 -17.34 28.45
CA ASP A 268 -1.11 -17.32 28.67
C ASP A 268 -0.69 -15.95 29.24
N ASP A 269 -0.12 -15.97 30.45
CA ASP A 269 0.28 -14.76 31.19
C ASP A 269 1.31 -13.91 30.44
N ARG A 270 2.11 -14.50 29.56
CA ARG A 270 3.06 -13.76 28.69
C ARG A 270 2.42 -12.71 27.80
N TYR A 271 1.11 -12.83 27.55
CA TYR A 271 0.32 -11.94 26.68
C TYR A 271 -0.69 -11.09 27.44
N LYS A 272 -0.87 -11.30 28.75
CA LYS A 272 -1.67 -10.41 29.59
C LYS A 272 -0.99 -9.03 29.67
N LEU A 273 -1.80 -7.96 29.65
CA LEU A 273 -1.34 -6.56 29.77
C LEU A 273 -1.04 -6.23 31.23
#